data_b799d755a760c1a2bf6e348ff3264efc
#
_entry.id   b799d755a760c1a2bf6e348ff3264efc
#
_cell.length_a   1.000
_cell.length_b   1.000
_cell.length_c   1.000
_cell.angle_alpha   90.00
_cell.angle_beta   90.00
_cell.angle_gamma   90.00
#
_symmetry.space_group_name_H-M   'P 1'
#
loop_
_entity.id
_entity.type
_entity.pdbx_description
1 polymer ?
#
loop_
_entity_poly.entity_id
_entity_poly.type
_entity_poly.pdbx_seq_one_letter_code
_entity_poly.pdbx_strand_id
1 'polypeptide(L)'
;FQYSLHIEQEDGSLEHKEYLATPGQDPREVIAKRMVEDIPEDACVMAFNISFEKSIIRTLADNYPVYADHLMNIHDNFIDLATPFQDGDYWMPEMQGHYGLKYALPAIVPEMQKAYGDLDGVQNGEDAMRMFIKLGEATDIDEIAKTKTALLEYCKLDTYAMVKILEKLKHIIS
;
A
#
# COMPACT_ATOMS: atom_id res chain seq x y z
N PHE A 1 -8.40 -0.41 7.90
CA PHE A 1 -7.87 -0.15 9.25
C PHE A 1 -6.46 0.45 9.25
N GLN A 2 -5.73 0.41 8.13
CA GLN A 2 -4.41 1.02 7.95
C GLN A 2 -4.20 1.49 6.53
N TYR A 3 -3.27 2.43 6.34
CA TYR A 3 -2.65 2.74 5.07
C TYR A 3 -1.18 3.09 5.25
N SER A 4 -0.45 3.00 4.15
CA SER A 4 0.93 3.43 4.01
C SER A 4 1.07 4.19 2.70
N LEU A 5 1.93 5.20 2.68
CA LEU A 5 2.14 6.06 1.54
C LEU A 5 3.63 6.42 1.44
N HIS A 6 4.24 6.17 0.28
CA HIS A 6 5.53 6.72 -0.07
C HIS A 6 5.35 7.87 -1.06
N ILE A 7 5.96 9.00 -0.77
CA ILE A 7 5.85 10.24 -1.55
C ILE A 7 7.23 10.56 -2.12
N GLU A 8 7.36 10.49 -3.44
CA GLU A 8 8.56 10.96 -4.15
C GLU A 8 8.43 12.46 -4.38
N GLN A 9 9.32 13.24 -3.79
CA GLN A 9 9.37 14.69 -3.95
C GLN A 9 10.10 15.08 -5.24
N GLU A 10 9.95 16.34 -5.68
CA GLU A 10 10.61 16.84 -6.90
C GLU A 10 12.15 16.72 -6.86
N ASP A 11 12.75 16.77 -5.69
CA ASP A 11 14.21 16.61 -5.50
C ASP A 11 14.65 15.13 -5.48
N GLY A 12 13.72 14.19 -5.66
CA GLY A 12 13.95 12.74 -5.62
C GLY A 12 14.01 12.16 -4.21
N SER A 13 13.79 12.96 -3.18
CA SER A 13 13.68 12.43 -1.81
C SER A 13 12.39 11.64 -1.62
N LEU A 14 12.43 10.61 -0.78
CA LEU A 14 11.29 9.76 -0.49
C LEU A 14 10.84 9.96 0.96
N GLU A 15 9.61 10.45 1.13
CA GLU A 15 8.94 10.55 2.42
C GLU A 15 8.01 9.33 2.61
N HIS A 16 7.87 8.87 3.85
CA HIS A 16 6.92 7.82 4.21
C HIS A 16 5.94 8.31 5.26
N LYS A 17 4.64 8.07 4.99
CA LYS A 17 3.55 8.32 5.93
C LYS A 17 2.73 7.04 6.13
N GLU A 18 2.28 6.84 7.35
CA GLU A 18 1.50 5.65 7.70
C GLU A 18 0.44 5.95 8.75
N TYR A 19 -0.57 5.10 8.79
CA TYR A 19 -1.60 5.11 9.81
C TYR A 19 -2.06 3.68 10.11
N LEU A 20 -2.18 3.38 11.39
CA LEU A 20 -2.82 2.17 11.91
C LEU A 20 -3.91 2.56 12.90
N ALA A 21 -5.11 2.08 12.67
CA ALA A 21 -6.25 2.33 13.52
C ALA A 21 -6.09 1.71 14.91
N THR A 22 -6.79 2.28 15.88
CA THR A 22 -6.99 1.63 17.18
C THR A 22 -8.12 0.61 17.04
N PRO A 23 -7.92 -0.66 17.43
CA PRO A 23 -8.97 -1.66 17.40
C PRO A 23 -10.21 -1.22 18.18
N GLY A 24 -11.40 -1.54 17.65
CA GLY A 24 -12.68 -1.17 18.26
C GLY A 24 -13.16 0.25 17.95
N GLN A 25 -12.38 1.04 17.24
CA GLN A 25 -12.78 2.37 16.73
C GLN A 25 -13.04 2.31 15.23
N ASP A 26 -13.99 3.12 14.75
CA ASP A 26 -14.20 3.29 13.31
C ASP A 26 -13.09 4.20 12.73
N PRO A 27 -12.20 3.69 11.88
CA PRO A 27 -11.07 4.47 11.37
C PRO A 27 -11.41 5.28 10.12
N ARG A 28 -12.59 5.11 9.52
CA ARG A 28 -12.90 5.57 8.17
C ARG A 28 -12.77 7.06 8.01
N GLU A 29 -13.32 7.85 8.95
CA GLU A 29 -13.23 9.30 8.89
C GLU A 29 -11.77 9.79 9.04
N VAL A 30 -11.01 9.19 9.96
CA VAL A 30 -9.60 9.54 10.18
C VAL A 30 -8.77 9.22 8.94
N ILE A 31 -9.02 8.08 8.29
CA ILE A 31 -8.33 7.70 7.05
C ILE A 31 -8.70 8.68 5.93
N ALA A 32 -9.99 8.99 5.73
CA ALA A 32 -10.44 9.94 4.72
C ALA A 32 -9.78 11.31 4.90
N LYS A 33 -9.79 11.84 6.13
CA LYS A 33 -9.15 13.12 6.46
C LYS A 33 -7.65 13.10 6.17
N ARG A 34 -6.94 12.06 6.65
CA ARG A 34 -5.48 11.95 6.43
C ARG A 34 -5.11 11.81 4.97
N MET A 35 -5.89 11.06 4.19
CA MET A 35 -5.62 10.92 2.76
C MET A 35 -5.67 12.27 2.03
N VAL A 36 -6.65 13.13 2.34
CA VAL A 36 -6.73 14.46 1.73
C VAL A 36 -5.69 15.43 2.27
N GLU A 37 -5.18 15.23 3.49
CA GLU A 37 -4.08 16.02 4.06
C GLU A 37 -2.70 15.58 3.50
N ASP A 38 -2.54 14.28 3.22
CA ASP A 38 -1.26 13.69 2.85
C ASP A 38 -1.03 13.63 1.33
N ILE A 39 -2.08 13.64 0.52
CA ILE A 39 -2.01 13.52 -0.94
C ILE A 39 -2.48 14.82 -1.58
N PRO A 40 -1.60 15.64 -2.17
CA PRO A 40 -1.98 16.85 -2.90
C PRO A 40 -2.92 16.57 -4.08
N GLU A 41 -3.76 17.55 -4.45
CA GLU A 41 -4.72 17.39 -5.56
C GLU A 41 -4.06 17.16 -6.92
N ASP A 42 -2.85 17.66 -7.12
CA ASP A 42 -2.06 17.51 -8.35
C ASP A 42 -1.10 16.31 -8.33
N ALA A 43 -1.14 15.50 -7.25
CA ALA A 43 -0.30 14.31 -7.15
C ALA A 43 -0.72 13.22 -8.14
N CYS A 44 0.26 12.61 -8.79
CA CYS A 44 0.09 11.33 -9.47
C CYS A 44 0.07 10.22 -8.41
N VAL A 45 -1.06 9.55 -8.27
CA VAL A 45 -1.24 8.48 -7.29
C VAL A 45 -1.06 7.12 -7.95
N MET A 46 -0.25 6.26 -7.36
CA MET A 46 0.08 4.96 -7.92
C MET A 46 -0.16 3.85 -6.92
N ALA A 47 -0.77 2.75 -7.37
CA ALA A 47 -0.87 1.53 -6.59
C ALA A 47 -0.75 0.30 -7.52
N PHE A 48 -0.72 -0.88 -6.94
CA PHE A 48 -0.57 -2.14 -7.67
C PHE A 48 -1.90 -2.89 -7.63
N ASN A 49 -2.58 -3.00 -8.79
CA ASN A 49 -3.94 -3.54 -8.91
C ASN A 49 -4.99 -2.67 -8.18
N ILE A 50 -5.20 -1.47 -8.71
CA ILE A 50 -5.90 -0.33 -8.08
C ILE A 50 -7.38 -0.53 -7.79
N SER A 51 -8.01 -1.62 -8.22
CA SER A 51 -9.46 -1.80 -8.10
C SER A 51 -9.95 -1.81 -6.65
N PHE A 52 -9.15 -2.35 -5.74
CA PHE A 52 -9.47 -2.38 -4.31
C PHE A 52 -9.38 -0.97 -3.70
N GLU A 53 -8.27 -0.27 -3.92
CA GLU A 53 -8.03 1.09 -3.40
C GLU A 53 -9.10 2.05 -3.91
N LYS A 54 -9.42 2.01 -5.20
CA LYS A 54 -10.50 2.82 -5.79
C LYS A 54 -11.86 2.55 -5.15
N SER A 55 -12.18 1.29 -4.88
CA SER A 55 -13.43 0.90 -4.20
C SER A 55 -13.51 1.49 -2.78
N ILE A 56 -12.40 1.41 -2.03
CA ILE A 56 -12.34 1.96 -0.67
C ILE A 56 -12.46 3.50 -0.69
N ILE A 57 -11.72 4.18 -1.57
CA ILE A 57 -11.75 5.65 -1.68
C ILE A 57 -13.16 6.13 -2.06
N ARG A 58 -13.84 5.48 -3.00
CA ARG A 58 -15.23 5.80 -3.34
C ARG A 58 -16.15 5.63 -2.14
N THR A 59 -16.01 4.53 -1.39
CA THR A 59 -16.79 4.30 -0.17
C THR A 59 -16.55 5.39 0.89
N LEU A 60 -15.31 5.85 1.04
CA LEU A 60 -14.98 6.97 1.94
C LEU A 60 -15.60 8.27 1.46
N ALA A 61 -15.54 8.58 0.16
CA ALA A 61 -16.18 9.77 -0.43
C ALA A 61 -17.69 9.78 -0.21
N ASP A 62 -18.36 8.64 -0.41
CA ASP A 62 -19.80 8.50 -0.20
C ASP A 62 -20.21 8.70 1.27
N ASN A 63 -19.38 8.25 2.22
CA ASN A 63 -19.66 8.36 3.65
C ASN A 63 -19.26 9.71 4.26
N TYR A 64 -18.29 10.41 3.67
CA TYR A 64 -17.74 11.67 4.19
C TYR A 64 -17.74 12.78 3.14
N PRO A 65 -18.91 13.39 2.85
CA PRO A 65 -19.06 14.38 1.78
C PRO A 65 -18.11 15.59 1.88
N VAL A 66 -17.66 15.93 3.08
CA VAL A 66 -16.70 17.02 3.29
C VAL A 66 -15.33 16.77 2.64
N TYR A 67 -14.97 15.51 2.40
CA TYR A 67 -13.74 15.08 1.75
C TYR A 67 -13.96 14.54 0.33
N ALA A 68 -15.22 14.46 -0.13
CA ALA A 68 -15.60 13.70 -1.33
C ALA A 68 -14.90 14.19 -2.60
N ASP A 69 -14.86 15.49 -2.84
CA ASP A 69 -14.26 16.06 -4.06
C ASP A 69 -12.77 15.70 -4.17
N HIS A 70 -12.03 15.86 -3.07
CA HIS A 70 -10.60 15.52 -3.04
C HIS A 70 -10.35 14.01 -3.11
N LEU A 71 -11.14 13.20 -2.40
CA LEU A 71 -11.05 11.74 -2.48
C LEU A 71 -11.35 11.23 -3.89
N MET A 72 -12.33 11.81 -4.58
CA MET A 72 -12.63 11.44 -5.97
C MET A 72 -11.55 11.93 -6.93
N ASN A 73 -10.90 13.06 -6.66
CA ASN A 73 -9.71 13.46 -7.39
C ASN A 73 -8.58 12.44 -7.24
N ILE A 74 -8.26 12.00 -6.02
CA ILE A 74 -7.30 10.89 -5.78
C ILE A 74 -7.71 9.65 -6.56
N HIS A 75 -8.98 9.24 -6.49
CA HIS A 75 -9.53 8.09 -7.21
C HIS A 75 -9.29 8.16 -8.72
N ASP A 76 -9.49 9.32 -9.32
CA ASP A 76 -9.41 9.49 -10.78
C ASP A 76 -7.97 9.63 -11.28
N ASN A 77 -7.04 10.08 -10.41
CA ASN A 77 -5.61 10.20 -10.71
C ASN A 77 -4.79 8.93 -10.45
N PHE A 78 -5.42 7.80 -10.13
CA PHE A 78 -4.70 6.54 -9.97
C PHE A 78 -4.13 6.01 -11.29
N ILE A 79 -2.85 5.65 -11.24
CA ILE A 79 -2.16 4.85 -12.25
C ILE A 79 -1.92 3.45 -11.66
N ASP A 80 -2.28 2.41 -12.42
CA ASP A 80 -2.06 1.03 -12.02
C ASP A 80 -0.68 0.54 -12.45
N LEU A 81 0.20 0.36 -11.46
CA LEU A 81 1.54 -0.18 -11.70
C LEU A 81 1.52 -1.66 -12.15
N ALA A 82 0.41 -2.36 -11.96
CA ALA A 82 0.27 -3.74 -12.43
C ALA A 82 0.01 -3.86 -13.93
N THR A 83 -0.44 -2.78 -14.60
CA THR A 83 -0.83 -2.79 -16.02
C THR A 83 0.20 -3.41 -16.96
N PRO A 84 1.50 -3.04 -16.94
CA PRO A 84 2.49 -3.63 -17.84
C PRO A 84 2.64 -5.16 -17.70
N PHE A 85 2.38 -5.68 -16.51
CA PHE A 85 2.46 -7.11 -16.22
C PHE A 85 1.17 -7.84 -16.60
N GLN A 86 0.00 -7.20 -16.38
CA GLN A 86 -1.31 -7.75 -16.73
C GLN A 86 -1.50 -7.84 -18.23
N ASP A 87 -1.05 -6.83 -18.98
CA ASP A 87 -1.15 -6.75 -20.43
C ASP A 87 -0.07 -7.57 -21.15
N GLY A 88 0.94 -8.05 -20.40
CA GLY A 88 2.04 -8.83 -20.95
C GLY A 88 3.11 -8.01 -21.65
N ASP A 89 3.11 -6.68 -21.48
CA ASP A 89 4.13 -5.78 -22.03
C ASP A 89 5.49 -6.00 -21.36
N TYR A 90 5.47 -6.42 -20.11
CA TYR A 90 6.67 -6.81 -19.37
C TYR A 90 6.46 -8.13 -18.63
N TRP A 91 7.34 -9.09 -18.92
CA TRP A 91 7.28 -10.43 -18.32
C TRP A 91 8.68 -11.00 -18.10
N MET A 92 8.85 -11.73 -17.01
CA MET A 92 10.05 -12.49 -16.68
C MET A 92 9.69 -13.91 -16.26
N PRO A 93 10.52 -14.94 -16.60
CA PRO A 93 10.30 -16.33 -16.19
C PRO A 93 10.15 -16.49 -14.67
N GLU A 94 10.85 -15.67 -13.89
CA GLU A 94 10.86 -15.65 -12.43
C GLU A 94 9.49 -15.27 -11.85
N MET A 95 8.63 -14.61 -12.62
CA MET A 95 7.24 -14.29 -12.25
C MET A 95 6.32 -15.52 -12.30
N GLN A 96 6.77 -16.64 -12.89
CA GLN A 96 6.06 -17.94 -12.92
C GLN A 96 4.62 -17.85 -13.49
N GLY A 97 4.38 -16.93 -14.42
CA GLY A 97 3.05 -16.69 -15.00
C GLY A 97 2.08 -15.88 -14.12
N HIS A 98 2.55 -15.33 -13.02
CA HIS A 98 1.78 -14.46 -12.14
C HIS A 98 2.22 -13.00 -12.29
N TYR A 99 1.28 -12.06 -12.12
CA TYR A 99 1.56 -10.62 -12.17
C TYR A 99 1.32 -9.89 -10.84
N GLY A 100 1.02 -10.63 -9.75
CA GLY A 100 0.85 -10.01 -8.44
C GLY A 100 2.15 -9.44 -7.88
N LEU A 101 2.06 -8.40 -7.02
CA LEU A 101 3.20 -7.68 -6.44
C LEU A 101 4.28 -8.62 -5.86
N LYS A 102 3.87 -9.69 -5.18
CA LYS A 102 4.78 -10.67 -4.56
C LYS A 102 5.55 -11.56 -5.55
N TYR A 103 5.09 -11.62 -6.79
CA TYR A 103 5.79 -12.28 -7.88
C TYR A 103 6.63 -11.31 -8.71
N ALA A 104 6.09 -10.10 -8.94
CA ALA A 104 6.78 -9.05 -9.68
C ALA A 104 8.00 -8.54 -8.91
N LEU A 105 7.87 -8.28 -7.60
CA LEU A 105 8.96 -7.74 -6.80
C LEU A 105 10.24 -8.59 -6.85
N PRO A 106 10.25 -9.88 -6.48
CA PRO A 106 11.47 -10.68 -6.50
C PRO A 106 12.04 -10.91 -7.91
N ALA A 107 11.19 -10.87 -8.94
CA ALA A 107 11.63 -11.01 -10.32
C ALA A 107 12.36 -9.76 -10.82
N ILE A 108 11.85 -8.57 -10.50
CA ILE A 108 12.34 -7.27 -11.00
C ILE A 108 13.43 -6.71 -10.08
N VAL A 109 13.31 -6.97 -8.77
CA VAL A 109 14.19 -6.47 -7.70
C VAL A 109 14.74 -7.65 -6.91
N PRO A 110 15.69 -8.45 -7.46
CA PRO A 110 16.16 -9.68 -6.83
C PRO A 110 16.74 -9.48 -5.42
N GLU A 111 17.29 -8.30 -5.12
CA GLU A 111 17.77 -7.91 -3.80
C GLU A 111 16.67 -7.88 -2.73
N MET A 112 15.40 -7.79 -3.13
CA MET A 112 14.23 -7.83 -2.26
C MET A 112 13.49 -9.17 -2.24
N GLN A 113 14.09 -10.23 -2.78
CA GLN A 113 13.45 -11.55 -2.91
C GLN A 113 12.93 -12.11 -1.58
N LYS A 114 13.60 -11.82 -0.47
CA LYS A 114 13.23 -12.31 0.87
C LYS A 114 12.42 -11.31 1.69
N ALA A 115 12.16 -10.11 1.17
CA ALA A 115 11.60 -9.02 1.95
C ALA A 115 10.29 -9.38 2.69
N TYR A 116 9.38 -10.11 2.04
CA TYR A 116 8.17 -10.58 2.70
C TYR A 116 8.39 -11.76 3.65
N GLY A 117 9.38 -12.62 3.37
CA GLY A 117 9.71 -13.77 4.21
C GLY A 117 10.37 -13.37 5.54
N ASP A 118 11.00 -12.21 5.56
CA ASP A 118 11.67 -11.68 6.76
C ASP A 118 10.71 -10.95 7.71
N LEU A 119 9.44 -10.74 7.29
CA LEU A 119 8.42 -10.11 8.13
C LEU A 119 7.87 -11.06 9.19
N ASP A 120 7.77 -10.58 10.42
CA ASP A 120 7.23 -11.33 11.55
C ASP A 120 5.70 -11.50 11.44
N GLY A 121 5.26 -12.68 10.98
CA GLY A 121 3.87 -13.16 11.12
C GLY A 121 2.85 -12.61 10.14
N VAL A 122 3.14 -11.55 9.36
CA VAL A 122 2.24 -10.98 8.35
C VAL A 122 2.81 -11.20 6.97
N GLN A 123 2.20 -12.09 6.21
CA GLN A 123 2.66 -12.40 4.85
C GLN A 123 1.68 -11.99 3.75
N ASN A 124 0.47 -11.60 4.11
CA ASN A 124 -0.57 -11.17 3.17
C ASN A 124 -1.65 -10.35 3.88
N GLY A 125 -2.56 -9.73 3.11
CA GLY A 125 -3.63 -8.89 3.65
C GLY A 125 -4.62 -9.62 4.56
N GLU A 126 -4.82 -10.93 4.36
CA GLU A 126 -5.69 -11.75 5.24
C GLU A 126 -5.04 -11.96 6.60
N ASP A 127 -3.73 -12.24 6.65
CA ASP A 127 -2.98 -12.31 7.89
C ASP A 127 -3.01 -10.97 8.63
N ALA A 128 -2.81 -9.85 7.91
CA ALA A 128 -2.89 -8.52 8.48
C ALA A 128 -4.27 -8.25 9.12
N MET A 129 -5.35 -8.61 8.44
CA MET A 129 -6.71 -8.46 8.98
C MET A 129 -6.92 -9.31 10.23
N ARG A 130 -6.49 -10.58 10.21
CA ARG A 130 -6.59 -11.47 11.38
C ARG A 130 -5.79 -10.95 12.57
N MET A 131 -4.57 -10.45 12.32
CA MET A 131 -3.73 -9.89 13.37
C MET A 131 -4.33 -8.60 13.94
N PHE A 132 -4.91 -7.75 13.11
CA PHE A 132 -5.60 -6.53 13.59
C PHE A 132 -6.81 -6.86 14.46
N ILE A 133 -7.60 -7.88 14.12
CA ILE A 133 -8.73 -8.33 14.96
C ILE A 133 -8.22 -8.84 16.31
N LYS A 134 -7.19 -9.70 16.31
CA LYS A 134 -6.58 -10.23 17.54
C LYS A 134 -5.97 -9.13 18.42
N LEU A 135 -5.43 -8.08 17.80
CA LEU A 135 -4.89 -6.92 18.51
C LEU A 135 -5.96 -6.26 19.40
N GLY A 136 -7.24 -6.30 18.99
CA GLY A 136 -8.35 -5.79 19.79
C GLY A 136 -8.67 -6.60 21.05
N GLU A 137 -8.24 -7.85 21.10
CA GLU A 137 -8.45 -8.77 22.21
C GLU A 137 -7.20 -8.92 23.10
N ALA A 138 -6.05 -8.45 22.61
CA ALA A 138 -4.78 -8.60 23.32
C ALA A 138 -4.71 -7.72 24.58
N THR A 139 -4.15 -8.27 25.64
CA THR A 139 -3.95 -7.58 26.93
C THR A 139 -2.48 -7.41 27.30
N ASP A 140 -1.60 -8.17 26.68
CA ASP A 140 -0.16 -8.08 26.88
C ASP A 140 0.42 -6.89 26.09
N ILE A 141 1.12 -6.00 26.79
CA ILE A 141 1.64 -4.76 26.19
C ILE A 141 2.73 -5.04 25.15
N ASP A 142 3.58 -6.03 25.40
CA ASP A 142 4.68 -6.37 24.49
C ASP A 142 4.14 -7.05 23.22
N GLU A 143 3.14 -7.92 23.35
CA GLU A 143 2.44 -8.52 22.22
C GLU A 143 1.71 -7.46 21.39
N ILE A 144 1.03 -6.51 22.04
CA ILE A 144 0.37 -5.38 21.38
C ILE A 144 1.38 -4.56 20.56
N ALA A 145 2.52 -4.20 21.17
CA ALA A 145 3.56 -3.42 20.51
C ALA A 145 4.15 -4.17 19.31
N LYS A 146 4.49 -5.45 19.49
CA LYS A 146 5.02 -6.32 18.42
C LYS A 146 4.04 -6.44 17.25
N THR A 147 2.76 -6.67 17.53
CA THR A 147 1.72 -6.82 16.50
C THR A 147 1.53 -5.53 15.71
N LYS A 148 1.49 -4.38 16.39
CA LYS A 148 1.41 -3.07 15.71
C LYS A 148 2.59 -2.84 14.77
N THR A 149 3.80 -3.10 15.25
CA THR A 149 5.02 -2.97 14.43
C THR A 149 4.94 -3.86 13.20
N ALA A 150 4.58 -5.14 13.36
CA ALA A 150 4.48 -6.07 12.24
C ALA A 150 3.44 -5.63 11.18
N LEU A 151 2.28 -5.09 11.60
CA LEU A 151 1.26 -4.56 10.70
C LEU A 151 1.75 -3.33 9.93
N LEU A 152 2.44 -2.41 10.58
CA LEU A 152 2.99 -1.21 9.95
C LEU A 152 4.12 -1.58 8.97
N GLU A 153 5.05 -2.44 9.38
CA GLU A 153 6.15 -2.89 8.52
C GLU A 153 5.64 -3.61 7.27
N TYR A 154 4.61 -4.45 7.40
CA TYR A 154 4.00 -5.10 6.25
C TYR A 154 3.43 -4.08 5.25
N CYS A 155 2.60 -3.14 5.71
CA CYS A 155 1.98 -2.13 4.84
C CYS A 155 3.02 -1.20 4.22
N LYS A 156 4.07 -0.83 4.98
CA LYS A 156 5.21 -0.06 4.49
C LYS A 156 5.98 -0.80 3.40
N LEU A 157 6.20 -2.11 3.57
CA LEU A 157 6.88 -2.92 2.57
C LEU A 157 6.08 -3.00 1.26
N ASP A 158 4.75 -3.16 1.32
CA ASP A 158 3.90 -3.20 0.12
C ASP A 158 4.06 -1.93 -0.71
N THR A 159 4.03 -0.75 -0.09
CA THR A 159 4.18 0.52 -0.81
C THR A 159 5.63 0.78 -1.23
N TYR A 160 6.63 0.39 -0.42
CA TYR A 160 8.04 0.51 -0.82
C TYR A 160 8.42 -0.42 -1.98
N ALA A 161 7.81 -1.60 -2.04
CA ALA A 161 7.97 -2.52 -3.17
C ALA A 161 7.54 -1.86 -4.50
N MET A 162 6.44 -1.11 -4.48
CA MET A 162 5.97 -0.36 -5.66
C MET A 162 6.98 0.71 -6.10
N VAL A 163 7.57 1.45 -5.15
CA VAL A 163 8.65 2.42 -5.46
C VAL A 163 9.80 1.72 -6.17
N LYS A 164 10.26 0.57 -5.65
CA LYS A 164 11.39 -0.17 -6.24
C LYS A 164 11.09 -0.75 -7.61
N ILE A 165 9.88 -1.26 -7.82
CA ILE A 165 9.45 -1.71 -9.14
C ILE A 165 9.44 -0.54 -10.13
N LEU A 166 8.85 0.60 -9.76
CA LEU A 166 8.80 1.78 -10.60
C LEU A 166 10.20 2.30 -10.96
N GLU A 167 11.13 2.37 -9.99
CA GLU A 167 12.53 2.73 -10.25
C GLU A 167 13.16 1.83 -11.31
N LYS A 168 12.99 0.51 -11.19
CA LYS A 168 13.53 -0.45 -12.18
C LYS A 168 12.88 -0.31 -13.55
N LEU A 169 11.56 -0.13 -13.62
CA LEU A 169 10.86 0.08 -14.89
C LEU A 169 11.31 1.37 -15.59
N LYS A 170 11.47 2.48 -14.84
CA LYS A 170 12.02 3.73 -15.36
C LYS A 170 13.41 3.51 -16.01
N HIS A 171 14.27 2.68 -15.41
CA HIS A 171 15.60 2.37 -15.97
C HIS A 171 15.57 1.49 -17.21
N ILE A 172 14.54 0.67 -17.41
CA ILE A 172 14.43 -0.20 -18.59
C ILE A 172 14.02 0.59 -19.82
N ILE A 173 13.25 1.67 -19.66
CA ILE A 173 12.72 2.47 -20.76
C ILE A 173 13.55 3.73 -21.05
N SER A 174 14.56 4.04 -20.25
CA SER A 174 15.49 5.17 -20.45
C SER A 174 16.76 4.73 -21.16
#